data_76fb29c70376cef60ae14a96dfe878d9
#
_entry.id   76fb29c70376cef60ae14a96dfe878d9
#
_cell.length_a   1.000
_cell.length_b   1.000
_cell.length_c   1.000
_cell.angle_alpha   90.00
_cell.angle_beta   90.00
_cell.angle_gamma   90.00
#
_symmetry.space_group_name_H-M   'P 1'
#
loop_
_entity.id
_entity.type
_entity.pdbx_description
1 polymer ?
#
loop_
_entity_poly.entity_id
_entity_poly.type
_entity_poly.pdbx_seq_one_letter_code
_entity_poly.pdbx_strand_id
1 'polypeptide(L)'
;MEHDLPYALAAEMEDIYQWTVDFFGIQKGDSFTVIYDERFIDDTVSAGIGRVWGAKFTQSGKEYYAIPVGQGGKIQYWEADGGILRKQLLKAPLKYTRISSRFTYARKHPIYKVYRPHTGVDYAAPKGTPVHAVADGVVTFRGWGGGGGNTLKIKHPGNLVTGYLHLSGYA
;
A
#
# COMPACT_ATOMS: atom_id res chain seq x y z
N MET A 1 27.99 -0.30 -2.04
CA MET A 1 27.82 0.62 -0.91
C MET A 1 26.39 0.46 -0.43
N GLU A 2 26.21 -0.05 0.77
CA GLU A 2 24.91 -0.06 1.45
C GLU A 2 24.67 1.39 1.89
N HIS A 3 23.72 2.06 1.25
CA HIS A 3 23.33 3.40 1.66
C HIS A 3 22.25 3.23 2.73
N ASP A 4 22.49 3.69 3.95
CA ASP A 4 21.47 3.87 4.97
C ASP A 4 20.46 4.89 4.44
N LEU A 5 19.36 4.38 3.88
CA LEU A 5 18.30 5.22 3.35
C LEU A 5 17.53 5.85 4.51
N PRO A 6 17.31 7.19 4.49
CA PRO A 6 16.50 7.83 5.50
C PRO A 6 15.09 7.19 5.52
N TYR A 7 14.62 6.83 6.71
CA TYR A 7 13.26 6.27 6.87
C TYR A 7 12.17 7.16 6.24
N ALA A 8 12.36 8.49 6.32
CA ALA A 8 11.47 9.45 5.70
C ALA A 8 11.38 9.27 4.17
N LEU A 9 12.49 8.94 3.50
CA LEU A 9 12.48 8.68 2.07
C LEU A 9 11.72 7.39 1.72
N ALA A 10 11.87 6.35 2.53
CA ALA A 10 11.11 5.11 2.34
C ALA A 10 9.60 5.36 2.48
N ALA A 11 9.18 6.21 3.42
CA ALA A 11 7.78 6.59 3.60
C ALA A 11 7.24 7.38 2.39
N GLU A 12 8.01 8.34 1.86
CA GLU A 12 7.64 9.08 0.65
C GLU A 12 7.51 8.15 -0.57
N MET A 13 8.45 7.23 -0.74
CA MET A 13 8.38 6.25 -1.82
C MET A 13 7.15 5.33 -1.70
N GLU A 14 6.80 4.91 -0.48
CA GLU A 14 5.58 4.15 -0.25
C GLU A 14 4.34 4.98 -0.63
N ASP A 15 4.24 6.22 -0.20
CA ASP A 15 3.10 7.09 -0.52
C ASP A 15 2.95 7.34 -2.03
N ILE A 16 4.06 7.52 -2.75
CA ILE A 16 4.06 7.69 -4.21
C ILE A 16 3.57 6.42 -4.92
N TYR A 17 4.08 5.26 -4.51
CA TYR A 17 3.89 4.00 -5.25
C TYR A 17 2.82 3.06 -4.66
N GLN A 18 2.15 3.41 -3.56
CA GLN A 18 1.15 2.57 -2.87
C GLN A 18 0.03 2.02 -3.76
N TRP A 19 -0.16 2.62 -4.94
CA TRP A 19 -1.19 2.22 -5.91
C TRP A 19 -0.66 1.25 -6.99
N THR A 20 0.66 1.19 -7.17
CA THR A 20 1.27 0.48 -8.31
C THR A 20 2.25 -0.60 -7.88
N VAL A 21 3.00 -0.40 -6.80
CA VAL A 21 4.01 -1.34 -6.30
C VAL A 21 3.45 -2.17 -5.15
N ASP A 22 3.67 -3.48 -5.20
CA ASP A 22 3.38 -4.39 -4.07
C ASP A 22 4.58 -4.43 -3.12
N PHE A 23 4.60 -3.56 -2.13
CA PHE A 23 5.67 -3.50 -1.13
C PHE A 23 5.81 -4.78 -0.29
N PHE A 24 4.78 -5.64 -0.24
CA PHE A 24 4.84 -6.96 0.39
C PHE A 24 5.45 -8.05 -0.51
N GLY A 25 5.62 -7.73 -1.79
CA GLY A 25 6.19 -8.60 -2.79
C GLY A 25 7.60 -8.23 -3.22
N ILE A 26 8.26 -7.30 -2.52
CA ILE A 26 9.65 -6.90 -2.83
C ILE A 26 10.58 -8.09 -2.66
N GLN A 27 11.45 -8.28 -3.65
CA GLN A 27 12.40 -9.37 -3.73
C GLN A 27 13.82 -8.86 -3.98
N LYS A 28 14.80 -9.72 -3.73
CA LYS A 28 16.19 -9.43 -4.11
C LYS A 28 16.29 -9.16 -5.60
N GLY A 29 16.87 -8.01 -5.96
CA GLY A 29 16.98 -7.53 -7.35
C GLY A 29 15.97 -6.43 -7.68
N ASP A 30 14.93 -6.24 -6.88
CA ASP A 30 14.11 -5.04 -6.98
C ASP A 30 14.91 -3.82 -6.52
N SER A 31 14.64 -2.66 -7.13
CA SER A 31 15.42 -1.45 -6.87
C SER A 31 14.57 -0.21 -7.07
N PHE A 32 15.04 0.91 -6.54
CA PHE A 32 14.47 2.19 -6.88
C PHE A 32 15.57 3.26 -7.07
N THR A 33 15.25 4.26 -7.85
CA THR A 33 16.03 5.47 -8.05
C THR A 33 15.14 6.66 -7.77
N VAL A 34 15.61 7.65 -7.03
CA VAL A 34 14.83 8.83 -6.68
C VAL A 34 15.69 10.08 -6.73
N ILE A 35 15.08 11.17 -7.20
CA ILE A 35 15.68 12.52 -7.20
C ILE A 35 14.83 13.34 -6.24
N TYR A 36 15.45 13.86 -5.18
CA TYR A 36 14.74 14.58 -4.13
C TYR A 36 15.61 15.68 -3.51
N ASP A 37 14.96 16.64 -2.90
CA ASP A 37 15.62 17.63 -2.04
C ASP A 37 15.65 17.12 -0.61
N GLU A 38 16.78 17.30 0.07
CA GLU A 38 16.89 17.13 1.51
C GLU A 38 17.03 18.51 2.16
N ARG A 39 16.29 18.72 3.24
CA ARG A 39 16.33 19.98 4.00
C ARG A 39 17.33 19.84 5.12
N PHE A 40 18.10 20.90 5.35
CA PHE A 40 19.07 20.97 6.43
C PHE A 40 18.80 22.16 7.33
N ILE A 41 19.11 22.00 8.61
CA ILE A 41 19.21 23.09 9.60
C ILE A 41 20.72 23.37 9.76
N ASP A 42 21.09 24.64 9.59
CA ASP A 42 22.50 25.10 9.68
C ASP A 42 23.48 24.29 8.80
N ASP A 43 23.01 23.87 7.61
CA ASP A 43 23.77 23.10 6.60
C ASP A 43 24.34 21.75 7.07
N THR A 44 24.01 21.30 8.27
CA THR A 44 24.63 20.12 8.88
C THR A 44 23.63 19.08 9.38
N VAL A 45 22.46 19.49 9.85
CA VAL A 45 21.46 18.59 10.45
C VAL A 45 20.31 18.39 9.47
N SER A 46 20.10 17.15 9.03
CA SER A 46 18.96 16.81 8.16
C SER A 46 17.64 17.12 8.87
N ALA A 47 16.82 17.97 8.27
CA ALA A 47 15.46 18.30 8.69
C ALA A 47 14.41 17.49 7.92
N GLY A 48 14.83 16.47 7.20
CA GLY A 48 13.97 15.54 6.47
C GLY A 48 13.89 15.80 4.97
N ILE A 49 13.03 15.05 4.31
CA ILE A 49 12.86 15.09 2.87
C ILE A 49 12.07 16.35 2.48
N GLY A 50 12.54 17.01 1.45
CA GLY A 50 11.89 18.14 0.82
C GLY A 50 10.89 17.67 -0.25
N ARG A 51 11.22 17.95 -1.51
CA ARG A 51 10.39 17.58 -2.65
C ARG A 51 11.00 16.39 -3.39
N VAL A 52 10.17 15.42 -3.79
CA VAL A 52 10.56 14.40 -4.76
C VAL A 52 10.34 14.94 -6.17
N TRP A 53 11.41 15.06 -6.95
CA TRP A 53 11.45 15.57 -8.32
C TRP A 53 11.23 14.50 -9.37
N GLY A 54 11.31 13.25 -8.98
CA GLY A 54 11.06 12.10 -9.81
C GLY A 54 11.57 10.83 -9.17
N ALA A 55 10.93 9.72 -9.51
CA ALA A 55 11.36 8.42 -9.04
C ALA A 55 11.10 7.34 -10.09
N LYS A 56 11.86 6.25 -9.98
CA LYS A 56 11.65 5.01 -10.72
C LYS A 56 11.73 3.85 -9.74
N PHE A 57 10.76 2.96 -9.79
CA PHE A 57 10.76 1.71 -9.04
C PHE A 57 10.79 0.54 -10.01
N THR A 58 11.69 -0.41 -9.79
CA THR A 58 11.77 -1.65 -10.57
C THR A 58 11.37 -2.81 -9.66
N GLN A 59 10.27 -3.49 -9.98
CA GLN A 59 9.78 -4.66 -9.26
C GLN A 59 9.60 -5.83 -10.21
N SER A 60 10.28 -6.94 -9.95
CA SER A 60 10.22 -8.15 -10.79
C SER A 60 10.49 -7.87 -12.27
N GLY A 61 11.45 -6.97 -12.56
CA GLY A 61 11.82 -6.55 -13.92
C GLY A 61 10.88 -5.55 -14.58
N LYS A 62 9.79 -5.16 -13.94
CA LYS A 62 8.87 -4.12 -14.43
C LYS A 62 9.23 -2.77 -13.82
N GLU A 63 9.35 -1.76 -14.67
CA GLU A 63 9.63 -0.39 -14.26
C GLU A 63 8.35 0.44 -14.09
N TYR A 64 8.30 1.23 -13.02
CA TYR A 64 7.24 2.17 -12.71
C TYR A 64 7.87 3.55 -12.49
N TYR A 65 7.53 4.49 -13.34
CA TYR A 65 8.02 5.86 -13.24
C TYR A 65 7.05 6.71 -12.44
N ALA A 66 7.58 7.65 -11.67
CA ALA A 66 6.82 8.66 -10.93
C ALA A 66 7.31 10.05 -11.34
N ILE A 67 6.61 10.66 -12.28
CA ILE A 67 6.92 11.99 -12.79
C ILE A 67 5.96 12.99 -12.14
N PRO A 68 6.43 13.91 -11.28
CA PRO A 68 5.56 14.85 -10.61
C PRO A 68 5.05 15.94 -11.57
N VAL A 69 3.74 16.10 -11.63
CA VAL A 69 3.09 17.17 -12.39
C VAL A 69 2.23 17.98 -11.42
N GLY A 70 2.46 19.30 -11.38
CA GLY A 70 1.65 20.22 -10.58
C GLY A 70 0.35 20.56 -11.29
N GLN A 71 -0.79 20.27 -10.66
CA GLN A 71 -2.10 20.64 -11.17
C GLN A 71 -2.99 21.13 -10.02
N GLY A 72 -3.52 22.34 -10.13
CA GLY A 72 -4.45 22.88 -9.12
C GLY A 72 -3.86 23.00 -7.72
N GLY A 73 -2.56 23.30 -7.59
CA GLY A 73 -1.86 23.41 -6.30
C GLY A 73 -1.52 22.08 -5.64
N LYS A 74 -1.80 20.95 -6.29
CA LYS A 74 -1.43 19.60 -5.84
C LYS A 74 -0.43 18.98 -6.79
N ILE A 75 0.49 18.16 -6.24
CA ILE A 75 1.40 17.33 -7.03
C ILE A 75 0.72 15.98 -7.25
N GLN A 76 0.65 15.57 -8.51
CA GLN A 76 0.25 14.24 -8.92
C GLN A 76 1.42 13.57 -9.63
N TYR A 77 1.57 12.26 -9.45
CA TYR A 77 2.61 11.50 -10.10
C TYR A 77 2.03 10.73 -11.30
N TRP A 78 2.77 10.79 -12.41
CA TRP A 78 2.40 10.20 -13.69
C TRP A 78 3.43 9.17 -14.12
N GLU A 79 3.00 8.15 -14.83
CA GLU A 79 3.88 7.18 -15.48
C GLU A 79 4.50 7.77 -16.76
N ALA A 80 5.56 7.16 -17.29
CA ALA A 80 6.26 7.64 -18.49
C ALA A 80 5.38 7.59 -19.76
N ASP A 81 4.36 6.74 -19.78
CA ASP A 81 3.38 6.64 -20.87
C ASP A 81 2.25 7.69 -20.80
N GLY A 82 2.28 8.56 -19.80
CA GLY A 82 1.24 9.54 -19.54
C GLY A 82 0.04 9.00 -18.74
N GLY A 83 0.13 7.77 -18.24
CA GLY A 83 -0.84 7.23 -17.29
C GLY A 83 -0.67 7.83 -15.89
N ILE A 84 -1.77 8.01 -15.15
CA ILE A 84 -1.69 8.46 -13.76
C ILE A 84 -1.24 7.29 -12.87
N LEU A 85 -0.30 7.55 -11.97
CA LEU A 85 0.22 6.53 -11.06
C LEU A 85 -0.83 6.06 -10.05
N ARG A 86 -1.74 6.95 -9.67
CA ARG A 86 -2.88 6.63 -8.80
C ARG A 86 -3.86 5.72 -9.52
N LYS A 87 -3.88 4.45 -9.15
CA LYS A 87 -4.82 3.44 -9.68
C LYS A 87 -6.16 3.49 -8.93
N GLN A 88 -7.13 2.69 -9.36
CA GLN A 88 -8.47 2.65 -8.77
C GLN A 88 -8.47 2.14 -7.31
N LEU A 89 -7.57 1.22 -6.98
CA LEU A 89 -7.45 0.63 -5.64
C LEU A 89 -5.99 0.62 -5.18
N LEU A 90 -5.76 0.90 -3.89
CA LEU A 90 -4.48 0.64 -3.23
C LEU A 90 -4.10 -0.83 -3.34
N LYS A 91 -2.81 -1.12 -3.46
CA LYS A 91 -2.30 -2.49 -3.49
C LYS A 91 -2.50 -3.23 -2.17
N ALA A 92 -2.45 -2.52 -1.05
CA ALA A 92 -2.67 -3.07 0.27
C ALA A 92 -3.36 -2.05 1.20
N PRO A 93 -4.22 -2.50 2.13
CA PRO A 93 -4.91 -1.62 3.08
C PRO A 93 -4.07 -1.25 4.31
N LEU A 94 -2.85 -1.75 4.42
CA LEU A 94 -1.96 -1.62 5.57
C LEU A 94 -0.55 -1.28 5.10
N LYS A 95 0.16 -0.51 5.93
CA LYS A 95 1.57 -0.20 5.74
C LYS A 95 2.45 -1.13 6.62
N TYR A 96 3.66 -1.43 6.17
CA TYR A 96 4.72 -2.12 6.94
C TYR A 96 4.26 -3.36 7.73
N THR A 97 3.57 -4.31 7.07
CA THR A 97 3.10 -5.55 7.70
C THR A 97 3.47 -6.77 6.86
N ARG A 98 3.11 -7.94 7.33
CA ARG A 98 3.41 -9.22 6.68
C ARG A 98 2.12 -9.88 6.18
N ILE A 99 2.12 -10.37 4.95
CA ILE A 99 1.06 -11.27 4.48
C ILE A 99 1.27 -12.64 5.15
N SER A 100 0.32 -13.05 5.96
CA SER A 100 0.32 -14.36 6.63
C SER A 100 -0.37 -15.44 5.79
N SER A 101 -1.34 -15.08 4.95
CA SER A 101 -1.98 -15.98 4.01
C SER A 101 -2.46 -15.25 2.76
N ARG A 102 -2.13 -15.80 1.60
CA ARG A 102 -2.59 -15.26 0.31
C ARG A 102 -3.92 -15.86 -0.11
N PHE A 103 -4.56 -15.23 -1.09
CA PHE A 103 -5.73 -15.79 -1.77
C PHE A 103 -5.40 -17.16 -2.38
N THR A 104 -6.33 -18.10 -2.24
CA THR A 104 -6.24 -19.41 -2.89
C THR A 104 -7.62 -20.03 -3.04
N TYR A 105 -7.85 -20.76 -4.12
CA TYR A 105 -9.09 -21.52 -4.32
C TYR A 105 -9.18 -22.77 -3.44
N ALA A 106 -8.05 -23.32 -2.99
CA ALA A 106 -8.02 -24.51 -2.14
C ALA A 106 -6.81 -24.47 -1.18
N ARG A 107 -7.09 -24.36 0.12
CA ARG A 107 -6.10 -24.59 1.18
C ARG A 107 -6.67 -25.56 2.22
N LYS A 108 -5.79 -26.36 2.83
CA LYS A 108 -6.20 -27.18 3.98
C LYS A 108 -6.47 -26.27 5.18
N HIS A 109 -7.72 -26.27 5.65
CA HIS A 109 -8.08 -25.45 6.81
C HIS A 109 -7.32 -25.90 8.05
N PRO A 110 -6.66 -25.01 8.81
CA PRO A 110 -5.78 -25.39 9.91
C PRO A 110 -6.49 -26.17 11.03
N ILE A 111 -7.75 -25.86 11.30
CA ILE A 111 -8.55 -26.47 12.36
C ILE A 111 -9.35 -27.67 11.82
N TYR A 112 -10.16 -27.47 10.79
CA TYR A 112 -11.08 -28.49 10.28
C TYR A 112 -10.41 -29.52 9.37
N LYS A 113 -9.13 -29.31 8.96
CA LYS A 113 -8.35 -30.22 8.09
C LYS A 113 -8.99 -30.54 6.73
N VAL A 114 -10.05 -29.83 6.34
CA VAL A 114 -10.70 -29.92 5.02
C VAL A 114 -10.18 -28.83 4.08
N TYR A 115 -10.22 -29.10 2.79
CA TYR A 115 -9.84 -28.10 1.79
C TYR A 115 -10.96 -27.08 1.62
N ARG A 116 -10.64 -25.80 1.76
CA ARG A 116 -11.54 -24.67 1.57
C ARG A 116 -10.85 -23.54 0.82
N PRO A 117 -11.59 -22.76 0.03
CA PRO A 117 -11.04 -21.54 -0.55
C PRO A 117 -10.72 -20.52 0.55
N HIS A 118 -9.67 -19.75 0.34
CA HIS A 118 -9.38 -18.53 1.07
C HIS A 118 -9.58 -17.34 0.13
N THR A 119 -10.73 -16.69 0.22
CA THR A 119 -11.18 -15.66 -0.74
C THR A 119 -10.68 -14.26 -0.40
N GLY A 120 -9.67 -14.15 0.45
CA GLY A 120 -9.04 -12.90 0.84
C GLY A 120 -7.53 -13.02 0.99
N VAL A 121 -6.93 -11.96 1.49
CA VAL A 121 -5.52 -11.89 1.90
C VAL A 121 -5.48 -11.59 3.39
N ASP A 122 -4.78 -12.41 4.16
CA ASP A 122 -4.60 -12.19 5.59
C ASP A 122 -3.30 -11.41 5.83
N TYR A 123 -3.41 -10.25 6.44
CA TYR A 123 -2.30 -9.42 6.89
C TYR A 123 -2.08 -9.64 8.38
N ALA A 124 -0.84 -9.94 8.78
CA ALA A 124 -0.46 -10.04 10.18
C ALA A 124 0.12 -8.71 10.65
N ALA A 125 -0.60 -8.05 11.54
CA ALA A 125 -0.20 -6.77 12.12
C ALA A 125 -0.50 -6.73 13.63
N PRO A 126 0.21 -5.93 14.43
CA PRO A 126 -0.12 -5.69 15.82
C PRO A 126 -1.56 -5.16 15.97
N LYS A 127 -2.22 -5.49 17.09
CA LYS A 127 -3.53 -4.93 17.41
C LYS A 127 -3.45 -3.39 17.47
N GLY A 128 -4.38 -2.71 16.81
CA GLY A 128 -4.41 -1.26 16.73
C GLY A 128 -3.71 -0.68 15.50
N THR A 129 -3.06 -1.51 14.67
CA THR A 129 -2.51 -1.03 13.39
C THR A 129 -3.65 -0.46 12.52
N PRO A 130 -3.50 0.78 12.00
CA PRO A 130 -4.51 1.37 11.14
C PRO A 130 -4.73 0.56 9.86
N VAL A 131 -5.98 0.32 9.51
CA VAL A 131 -6.40 -0.30 8.25
C VAL A 131 -7.11 0.76 7.43
N HIS A 132 -6.59 1.07 6.26
CA HIS A 132 -7.12 2.09 5.37
C HIS A 132 -8.09 1.49 4.36
N ALA A 133 -9.11 2.27 3.99
CA ALA A 133 -9.90 1.97 2.80
C ALA A 133 -9.00 2.01 1.57
N VAL A 134 -9.07 1.00 0.72
CA VAL A 134 -8.22 0.91 -0.49
C VAL A 134 -8.62 1.90 -1.59
N ALA A 135 -9.78 2.53 -1.48
CA ALA A 135 -10.25 3.63 -2.34
C ALA A 135 -11.40 4.38 -1.68
N ASP A 136 -11.78 5.50 -2.28
CA ASP A 136 -13.01 6.21 -1.93
C ASP A 136 -14.23 5.31 -2.13
N GLY A 137 -15.23 5.44 -1.26
CA GLY A 137 -16.43 4.61 -1.33
C GLY A 137 -17.42 4.88 -0.22
N VAL A 138 -18.49 4.11 -0.22
CA VAL A 138 -19.57 4.20 0.76
C VAL A 138 -19.58 2.94 1.62
N VAL A 139 -19.59 3.10 2.94
CA VAL A 139 -19.73 1.99 3.88
C VAL A 139 -21.10 1.37 3.74
N THR A 140 -21.15 0.10 3.37
CA THR A 140 -22.39 -0.68 3.19
C THR A 140 -22.67 -1.64 4.33
N PHE A 141 -21.66 -1.96 5.13
CA PHE A 141 -21.80 -2.78 6.34
C PHE A 141 -20.74 -2.39 7.37
N ARG A 142 -21.16 -2.28 8.63
CA ARG A 142 -20.30 -2.10 9.81
C ARG A 142 -20.92 -2.88 10.96
N GLY A 143 -20.23 -3.89 11.46
CA GLY A 143 -20.75 -4.69 12.58
C GLY A 143 -20.10 -6.04 12.71
N TRP A 144 -20.71 -6.92 13.50
CA TRP A 144 -20.24 -8.28 13.69
C TRP A 144 -20.64 -9.17 12.49
N GLY A 145 -19.64 -9.67 11.78
CA GLY A 145 -19.79 -10.49 10.55
C GLY A 145 -19.66 -12.00 10.80
N GLY A 146 -20.11 -12.52 11.95
CA GLY A 146 -19.98 -13.93 12.28
C GLY A 146 -18.51 -14.37 12.36
N GLY A 147 -18.11 -15.35 11.54
CA GLY A 147 -16.72 -15.81 11.46
C GLY A 147 -15.69 -14.72 11.04
N GLY A 148 -16.15 -13.62 10.49
CA GLY A 148 -15.31 -12.45 10.14
C GLY A 148 -15.06 -11.49 11.30
N GLY A 149 -15.68 -11.70 12.47
CA GLY A 149 -15.55 -10.80 13.61
C GLY A 149 -16.05 -9.39 13.31
N ASN A 150 -15.41 -8.37 13.87
CA ASN A 150 -15.70 -6.98 13.48
C ASN A 150 -15.36 -6.77 12.00
N THR A 151 -16.37 -6.47 11.23
CA THR A 151 -16.31 -6.41 9.77
C THR A 151 -16.81 -5.07 9.26
N LEU A 152 -16.07 -4.52 8.29
CA LEU A 152 -16.46 -3.36 7.50
C LEU A 152 -16.55 -3.75 6.03
N LYS A 153 -17.57 -3.31 5.30
CA LYS A 153 -17.65 -3.44 3.84
C LYS A 153 -17.85 -2.08 3.21
N ILE A 154 -17.12 -1.83 2.14
CA ILE A 154 -17.14 -0.56 1.40
C ILE A 154 -17.46 -0.86 -0.06
N LYS A 155 -18.45 -0.16 -0.60
CA LYS A 155 -18.76 -0.16 -2.03
C LYS A 155 -18.05 1.02 -2.67
N HIS A 156 -17.25 0.75 -3.69
CA HIS A 156 -16.48 1.70 -4.49
C HIS A 156 -17.15 1.98 -5.84
N PRO A 157 -16.72 3.02 -6.57
CA PRO A 157 -17.10 3.21 -7.96
C PRO A 157 -16.84 1.95 -8.80
N GLY A 158 -17.64 1.74 -9.86
CA GLY A 158 -17.51 0.56 -10.72
C GLY A 158 -18.05 -0.74 -10.10
N ASN A 159 -18.94 -0.65 -9.10
CA ASN A 159 -19.55 -1.78 -8.40
C ASN A 159 -18.57 -2.72 -7.67
N LEU A 160 -17.36 -2.27 -7.42
CA LEU A 160 -16.41 -3.02 -6.60
C LEU A 160 -16.80 -2.94 -5.13
N VAL A 161 -16.60 -4.04 -4.41
CA VAL A 161 -16.83 -4.09 -2.95
C VAL A 161 -15.59 -4.67 -2.28
N THR A 162 -15.10 -3.99 -1.24
CA THR A 162 -14.03 -4.52 -0.38
C THR A 162 -14.57 -4.85 0.99
N GLY A 163 -13.99 -5.88 1.62
CA GLY A 163 -14.31 -6.31 2.97
C GLY A 163 -13.06 -6.32 3.85
N TYR A 164 -13.19 -5.76 5.04
CA TYR A 164 -12.16 -5.71 6.08
C TYR A 164 -12.68 -6.47 7.29
N LEU A 165 -12.02 -7.56 7.62
CA LEU A 165 -12.47 -8.53 8.62
C LEU A 165 -11.51 -8.56 9.80
N HIS A 166 -11.97 -9.10 10.92
CA HIS A 166 -11.19 -9.27 12.15
C HIS A 166 -10.59 -7.96 12.69
N LEU A 167 -11.28 -6.85 12.46
CA LEU A 167 -10.87 -5.54 12.97
C LEU A 167 -10.94 -5.53 14.51
N SER A 168 -9.98 -4.84 15.16
CA SER A 168 -10.03 -4.64 16.61
C SER A 168 -11.06 -3.59 17.03
N GLY A 169 -11.43 -2.69 16.13
CA GLY A 169 -12.40 -1.62 16.31
C GLY A 169 -12.61 -0.84 15.02
N TYR A 170 -13.41 0.20 15.09
CA TYR A 170 -13.70 1.11 13.99
C TYR A 170 -13.27 2.51 14.41
N ALA A 171 -12.74 3.28 13.48
CA ALA A 171 -12.48 4.71 13.65
C ALA A 171 -13.76 5.54 13.46
#